data_46536fab124e4a336b75508ac661a718
#
_entry.id   46536fab124e4a336b75508ac661a718
#
_cell.length_a   1.000
_cell.length_b   1.000
_cell.length_c   1.000
_cell.angle_alpha   90.00
_cell.angle_beta   90.00
_cell.angle_gamma   90.00
#
_symmetry.space_group_name_H-M   'P 1'
#
loop_
_entity.id
_entity.type
_entity.pdbx_description
1 polymer ?
#
loop_
_entity_poly.entity_id
_entity_poly.type
_entity_poly.pdbx_seq_one_letter_code
_entity_poly.pdbx_strand_id
1 'polypeptide(L)'
;TMVEVKKTIVAPSLTLQVDPLPSPRPANFSGAVGKFKISASLTPSEVKTNDALTLRITVSGSGNMKLMKAPVVNFPKDFETYDAKITDQTKVGRGGVSGNKIFDYLAVPRHPGEYTVPPVEFCYFDTDAKAYKTVKTEGFDLNVAKGKGGSGGGNYTNKEDVELLASDIRYIHQGEVRLQQKGESYFGTAAYWLSLIH
;
A
#
# COMPACT_ATOMS: atom_id res chain seq x y z
N THR A 1 29.31 38.47 -37.72
CA THR A 1 28.97 37.12 -38.24
C THR A 1 29.43 36.10 -37.22
N MET A 2 28.53 35.44 -36.51
CA MET A 2 28.85 34.31 -35.69
C MET A 2 29.05 33.09 -36.57
N VAL A 3 30.17 32.40 -36.42
CA VAL A 3 30.46 31.14 -37.13
C VAL A 3 30.23 30.01 -36.12
N GLU A 4 29.26 29.16 -36.44
CA GLU A 4 28.98 27.96 -35.62
C GLU A 4 30.00 26.88 -35.96
N VAL A 5 30.83 26.50 -34.96
CA VAL A 5 31.82 25.44 -35.13
C VAL A 5 31.31 24.16 -34.42
N LYS A 6 30.93 23.15 -35.22
CA LYS A 6 30.60 21.81 -34.71
C LYS A 6 31.88 21.04 -34.38
N LYS A 7 32.09 20.70 -33.10
CA LYS A 7 33.15 19.84 -32.65
C LYS A 7 32.57 18.49 -32.24
N THR A 8 32.90 17.42 -32.95
CA THR A 8 32.54 16.05 -32.59
C THR A 8 33.60 15.49 -31.64
N ILE A 9 33.18 15.07 -30.46
CA ILE A 9 34.04 14.41 -29.48
C ILE A 9 33.61 12.95 -29.42
N VAL A 10 34.53 12.03 -29.70
CA VAL A 10 34.29 10.57 -29.63
C VAL A 10 34.98 10.04 -28.38
N ALA A 11 34.21 9.46 -27.46
CA ALA A 11 34.77 8.74 -26.31
C ALA A 11 35.24 7.33 -26.76
N PRO A 12 36.33 6.81 -26.21
CA PRO A 12 36.76 5.44 -26.48
C PRO A 12 35.72 4.45 -25.96
N SER A 13 35.55 3.32 -26.65
CA SER A 13 34.72 2.22 -26.21
C SER A 13 35.28 1.56 -24.96
N LEU A 14 34.42 1.29 -23.97
CA LEU A 14 34.76 0.54 -22.76
C LEU A 14 34.10 -0.84 -22.82
N THR A 15 34.88 -1.90 -22.73
CA THR A 15 34.35 -3.27 -22.66
C THR A 15 34.22 -3.69 -21.20
N LEU A 16 33.01 -4.07 -20.77
CA LEU A 16 32.75 -4.61 -19.43
C LEU A 16 32.52 -6.11 -19.54
N GLN A 17 33.26 -6.87 -18.76
CA GLN A 17 33.02 -8.30 -18.58
C GLN A 17 32.12 -8.52 -17.40
N VAL A 18 31.00 -9.23 -17.60
CA VAL A 18 30.01 -9.52 -16.56
C VAL A 18 29.96 -11.02 -16.34
N ASP A 19 30.28 -11.45 -15.14
CA ASP A 19 30.22 -12.86 -14.76
C ASP A 19 28.77 -13.22 -14.35
N PRO A 20 28.31 -14.44 -14.67
CA PRO A 20 27.00 -14.92 -14.23
C PRO A 20 26.99 -15.16 -12.71
N LEU A 21 25.83 -14.98 -12.08
CA LEU A 21 25.64 -15.35 -10.68
C LEU A 21 25.72 -16.86 -10.50
N PRO A 22 26.32 -17.36 -9.38
CA PRO A 22 26.42 -18.79 -9.10
C PRO A 22 25.08 -19.51 -9.10
N SER A 23 25.09 -20.75 -9.54
CA SER A 23 23.93 -21.66 -9.50
C SER A 23 24.16 -22.73 -8.43
N PRO A 24 23.11 -23.23 -7.72
CA PRO A 24 21.70 -22.86 -7.84
C PRO A 24 21.35 -21.53 -7.15
N ARG A 25 20.39 -20.79 -7.72
CA ARG A 25 19.86 -19.59 -7.09
C ARG A 25 18.82 -19.95 -6.05
N PRO A 26 18.85 -19.38 -4.82
CA PRO A 26 17.78 -19.57 -3.84
C PRO A 26 16.41 -19.10 -4.38
N ALA A 27 15.34 -19.81 -4.02
CA ALA A 27 13.97 -19.48 -4.47
C ALA A 27 13.52 -18.08 -4.01
N ASN A 28 13.99 -17.64 -2.82
CA ASN A 28 13.67 -16.33 -2.23
C ASN A 28 14.67 -15.23 -2.65
N PHE A 29 15.47 -15.45 -3.69
CA PHE A 29 16.44 -14.45 -4.16
C PHE A 29 15.75 -13.19 -4.69
N SER A 30 16.04 -12.06 -4.07
CA SER A 30 15.44 -10.75 -4.39
C SER A 30 15.95 -10.10 -5.69
N GLY A 31 16.99 -10.67 -6.31
CA GLY A 31 17.71 -10.02 -7.41
C GLY A 31 18.75 -8.99 -6.98
N ALA A 32 18.89 -8.76 -5.66
CA ALA A 32 19.85 -7.79 -5.13
C ALA A 32 21.29 -8.37 -5.15
N VAL A 33 22.23 -7.58 -5.65
CA VAL A 33 23.66 -7.90 -5.71
C VAL A 33 24.42 -6.73 -5.08
N GLY A 34 25.21 -7.02 -4.05
CA GLY A 34 25.95 -6.00 -3.29
C GLY A 34 25.99 -6.30 -1.81
N LYS A 35 26.00 -5.24 -1.00
CA LYS A 35 26.00 -5.33 0.47
C LYS A 35 24.76 -4.67 1.03
N PHE A 36 23.94 -5.43 1.74
CA PHE A 36 22.65 -4.95 2.22
C PHE A 36 22.39 -5.28 3.68
N LYS A 37 21.62 -4.41 4.32
CA LYS A 37 21.00 -4.62 5.64
C LYS A 37 19.50 -4.40 5.49
N ILE A 38 18.71 -5.09 6.30
CA ILE A 38 17.26 -4.92 6.36
C ILE A 38 16.85 -4.54 7.77
N SER A 39 15.88 -3.64 7.88
CA SER A 39 15.19 -3.31 9.12
C SER A 39 13.70 -3.20 8.85
N ALA A 40 12.90 -3.45 9.88
CA ALA A 40 11.46 -3.28 9.80
C ALA A 40 10.95 -2.46 10.98
N SER A 41 9.85 -1.75 10.78
CA SER A 41 9.12 -1.04 11.82
C SER A 41 7.63 -1.10 11.53
N LEU A 42 6.84 -1.24 12.58
CA LEU A 42 5.40 -1.32 12.52
C LEU A 42 4.77 -0.08 13.16
N THR A 43 3.82 0.54 12.48
CA THR A 43 3.16 1.75 12.97
C THR A 43 1.67 1.73 12.57
N PRO A 44 0.74 2.02 13.51
CA PRO A 44 0.94 2.18 14.94
C PRO A 44 1.21 0.85 15.67
N SER A 45 1.70 0.91 16.92
CA SER A 45 1.93 -0.29 17.76
C SER A 45 0.65 -0.87 18.34
N GLU A 46 -0.35 0.00 18.57
CA GLU A 46 -1.69 -0.39 19.05
C GLU A 46 -2.69 -0.20 17.90
N VAL A 47 -3.44 -1.24 17.58
CA VAL A 47 -4.34 -1.28 16.43
C VAL A 47 -5.72 -1.77 16.89
N LYS A 48 -6.75 -1.19 16.31
CA LYS A 48 -8.14 -1.67 16.46
C LYS A 48 -8.61 -2.30 15.16
N THR A 49 -9.65 -3.09 15.26
CA THR A 49 -10.32 -3.65 14.09
C THR A 49 -10.71 -2.54 13.10
N ASN A 50 -10.37 -2.72 11.83
CA ASN A 50 -10.53 -1.79 10.72
C ASN A 50 -9.63 -0.55 10.72
N ASP A 51 -8.70 -0.41 11.68
CA ASP A 51 -7.68 0.61 11.60
C ASP A 51 -6.52 0.13 10.70
N ALA A 52 -5.98 1.03 9.90
CA ALA A 52 -4.85 0.72 9.05
C ALA A 52 -3.54 0.72 9.84
N LEU A 53 -2.70 -0.27 9.59
CA LEU A 53 -1.32 -0.30 10.05
C LEU A 53 -0.36 -0.33 8.86
N THR A 54 0.84 0.16 9.08
CA THR A 54 1.90 0.17 8.07
C THR A 54 3.12 -0.58 8.59
N LEU A 55 3.49 -1.64 7.88
CA LEU A 55 4.78 -2.30 8.07
C LEU A 55 5.77 -1.66 7.08
N ARG A 56 6.71 -0.91 7.62
CA ARG A 56 7.80 -0.30 6.86
C ARG A 56 9.01 -1.19 6.88
N ILE A 57 9.47 -1.60 5.70
CA ILE A 57 10.72 -2.34 5.52
C ILE A 57 11.71 -1.43 4.83
N THR A 58 12.88 -1.26 5.44
CA THR A 58 13.96 -0.47 4.88
C THR A 58 15.13 -1.37 4.53
N VAL A 59 15.48 -1.42 3.26
CA VAL A 59 16.69 -2.07 2.76
C VAL A 59 17.73 -0.99 2.50
N SER A 60 18.82 -1.03 3.24
CA SER A 60 19.94 -0.08 3.14
C SER A 60 21.20 -0.77 2.67
N GLY A 61 22.01 -0.07 1.86
CA GLY A 61 23.26 -0.65 1.39
C GLY A 61 23.80 -0.06 0.11
N SER A 62 24.62 -0.86 -0.58
CA SER A 62 25.23 -0.52 -1.86
C SER A 62 25.19 -1.69 -2.82
N GLY A 63 24.92 -1.40 -4.09
CA GLY A 63 24.79 -2.40 -5.15
C GLY A 63 23.69 -2.06 -6.13
N ASN A 64 23.07 -3.07 -6.75
CA ASN A 64 22.02 -2.88 -7.75
C ASN A 64 20.63 -2.55 -7.15
N MET A 65 20.58 -1.61 -6.23
CA MET A 65 19.36 -1.27 -5.44
C MET A 65 18.10 -1.03 -6.28
N LYS A 66 18.26 -0.53 -7.50
CA LYS A 66 17.11 -0.26 -8.39
C LYS A 66 16.43 -1.53 -8.89
N LEU A 67 17.17 -2.62 -9.05
CA LEU A 67 16.69 -3.87 -9.64
C LEU A 67 16.14 -4.88 -8.60
N MET A 68 16.30 -4.60 -7.29
CA MET A 68 15.81 -5.50 -6.26
C MET A 68 14.27 -5.54 -6.23
N LYS A 69 13.74 -6.74 -6.03
CA LYS A 69 12.32 -6.98 -5.80
C LYS A 69 11.95 -6.62 -4.36
N ALA A 70 10.69 -6.26 -4.17
CA ALA A 70 10.13 -6.05 -2.83
C ALA A 70 10.21 -7.34 -2.00
N PRO A 71 10.58 -7.28 -0.72
CA PRO A 71 10.53 -8.41 0.19
C PRO A 71 9.10 -8.95 0.31
N VAL A 72 8.95 -10.27 0.39
CA VAL A 72 7.63 -10.88 0.59
C VAL A 72 7.27 -10.82 2.06
N VAL A 73 6.12 -10.27 2.38
CA VAL A 73 5.58 -10.19 3.73
C VAL A 73 4.38 -11.13 3.85
N ASN A 74 4.41 -11.98 4.86
CA ASN A 74 3.30 -12.90 5.16
C ASN A 74 2.49 -12.32 6.32
N PHE A 75 1.43 -11.59 6.01
CA PHE A 75 0.46 -11.17 7.01
C PHE A 75 -0.49 -12.31 7.38
N PRO A 76 -1.05 -12.32 8.62
CA PRO A 76 -2.11 -13.23 8.99
C PRO A 76 -3.32 -13.14 8.05
N LYS A 77 -4.08 -14.23 7.89
CA LYS A 77 -5.21 -14.32 6.92
C LYS A 77 -6.33 -13.32 7.18
N ASP A 78 -6.47 -12.87 8.43
CA ASP A 78 -7.51 -11.91 8.85
C ASP A 78 -7.15 -10.45 8.51
N PHE A 79 -6.03 -10.24 7.85
CA PHE A 79 -5.58 -8.93 7.41
C PHE A 79 -5.88 -8.73 5.93
N GLU A 80 -6.53 -7.63 5.61
CA GLU A 80 -6.59 -7.14 4.25
C GLU A 80 -5.30 -6.39 3.94
N THR A 81 -4.58 -6.81 2.90
CA THR A 81 -3.25 -6.29 2.57
C THR A 81 -3.27 -5.62 1.22
N TYR A 82 -2.45 -4.58 1.08
CA TYR A 82 -2.32 -3.80 -0.14
C TYR A 82 -0.89 -3.86 -0.66
N ASP A 83 -0.71 -3.57 -1.94
CA ASP A 83 0.60 -3.51 -2.57
C ASP A 83 1.52 -2.50 -1.89
N ALA A 84 2.80 -2.85 -1.80
CA ALA A 84 3.78 -2.02 -1.14
C ALA A 84 4.00 -0.69 -1.88
N LYS A 85 3.93 0.43 -1.17
CA LYS A 85 4.42 1.71 -1.65
C LYS A 85 5.94 1.72 -1.58
N ILE A 86 6.59 1.93 -2.72
CA ILE A 86 8.05 1.91 -2.83
C ILE A 86 8.58 3.35 -2.86
N THR A 87 9.53 3.66 -1.98
CA THR A 87 10.25 4.93 -1.96
C THR A 87 11.74 4.66 -2.16
N ASP A 88 12.32 5.22 -3.22
CA ASP A 88 13.74 5.07 -3.56
C ASP A 88 14.50 6.32 -3.09
N GLN A 89 15.44 6.14 -2.17
CA GLN A 89 16.34 7.16 -1.63
C GLN A 89 17.79 6.81 -1.94
N THR A 90 18.05 6.40 -3.19
CA THR A 90 19.38 6.01 -3.63
C THR A 90 20.12 7.13 -4.34
N LYS A 91 21.45 7.12 -4.21
CA LYS A 91 22.35 8.05 -4.87
C LYS A 91 23.37 7.27 -5.70
N VAL A 92 23.71 7.82 -6.86
CA VAL A 92 24.77 7.29 -7.72
C VAL A 92 26.07 8.05 -7.40
N GLY A 93 27.10 7.32 -7.04
CA GLY A 93 28.43 7.84 -6.75
C GLY A 93 29.51 7.11 -7.53
N ARG A 94 30.78 7.47 -7.31
CA ARG A 94 31.93 6.81 -7.95
C ARG A 94 32.04 5.32 -7.59
N GLY A 95 31.55 4.91 -6.41
CA GLY A 95 31.53 3.50 -5.94
C GLY A 95 30.26 2.74 -6.33
N GLY A 96 29.41 3.28 -7.18
CA GLY A 96 28.13 2.66 -7.58
C GLY A 96 26.91 3.31 -6.92
N VAL A 97 25.83 2.55 -6.85
CA VAL A 97 24.56 3.00 -6.26
C VAL A 97 24.52 2.62 -4.78
N SER A 98 24.20 3.56 -3.91
CA SER A 98 24.03 3.35 -2.47
C SER A 98 22.90 4.16 -1.89
N GLY A 99 22.35 3.76 -0.76
CA GLY A 99 21.27 4.48 -0.11
C GLY A 99 20.26 3.55 0.56
N ASN A 100 19.00 3.98 0.58
CA ASN A 100 17.88 3.24 1.17
C ASN A 100 16.78 3.02 0.14
N LYS A 101 16.16 1.85 0.17
CA LYS A 101 14.91 1.58 -0.51
C LYS A 101 13.88 1.16 0.52
N ILE A 102 12.78 1.89 0.58
CA ILE A 102 11.74 1.75 1.60
C ILE A 102 10.51 1.13 0.96
N PHE A 103 9.96 0.12 1.61
CA PHE A 103 8.74 -0.57 1.22
C PHE A 103 7.72 -0.43 2.35
N ASP A 104 6.66 0.32 2.12
CA ASP A 104 5.56 0.52 3.07
C ASP A 104 4.40 -0.39 2.68
N TYR A 105 4.15 -1.43 3.48
CA TYR A 105 3.03 -2.36 3.33
C TYR A 105 1.89 -1.92 4.22
N LEU A 106 0.76 -1.60 3.61
CA LEU A 106 -0.46 -1.29 4.33
C LEU A 106 -1.24 -2.57 4.60
N ALA A 107 -1.71 -2.73 5.83
CA ALA A 107 -2.55 -3.85 6.22
C ALA A 107 -3.66 -3.38 7.17
N VAL A 108 -4.84 -4.02 7.10
CA VAL A 108 -6.02 -3.68 7.90
C VAL A 108 -6.55 -4.96 8.54
N PRO A 109 -6.46 -5.11 9.88
CA PRO A 109 -7.03 -6.25 10.58
C PRO A 109 -8.55 -6.20 10.57
N ARG A 110 -9.19 -7.32 10.21
CA ARG A 110 -10.65 -7.41 10.12
C ARG A 110 -11.31 -7.96 11.38
N HIS A 111 -10.55 -8.64 12.23
CA HIS A 111 -11.04 -9.22 13.48
C HIS A 111 -10.14 -8.82 14.65
N PRO A 112 -10.70 -8.70 15.88
CA PRO A 112 -9.88 -8.49 17.08
C PRO A 112 -9.17 -9.79 17.47
N GLY A 113 -8.00 -9.68 18.07
CA GLY A 113 -7.22 -10.84 18.51
C GLY A 113 -5.73 -10.55 18.63
N GLU A 114 -4.99 -11.57 18.99
CA GLU A 114 -3.53 -11.55 19.01
C GLU A 114 -3.00 -12.13 17.71
N TYR A 115 -2.10 -11.41 17.07
CA TYR A 115 -1.52 -11.77 15.79
C TYR A 115 -0.01 -11.60 15.82
N THR A 116 0.68 -12.47 15.10
CA THR A 116 2.13 -12.37 14.91
C THR A 116 2.44 -12.17 13.45
N VAL A 117 3.15 -11.10 13.12
CA VAL A 117 3.76 -10.89 11.81
C VAL A 117 5.15 -11.51 11.85
N PRO A 118 5.40 -12.57 11.06
CA PRO A 118 6.68 -13.26 11.10
C PRO A 118 7.83 -12.39 10.60
N PRO A 119 9.08 -12.71 10.97
CA PRO A 119 10.27 -12.05 10.41
C PRO A 119 10.28 -12.09 8.90
N VAL A 120 10.61 -10.96 8.28
CA VAL A 120 10.72 -10.84 6.82
C VAL A 120 12.13 -11.18 6.39
N GLU A 121 12.24 -12.09 5.42
CA GLU A 121 13.51 -12.54 4.86
C GLU A 121 13.88 -11.74 3.61
N PHE A 122 15.15 -11.42 3.48
CA PHE A 122 15.69 -10.78 2.30
C PHE A 122 16.98 -11.49 1.87
N CYS A 123 16.91 -12.17 0.73
CA CYS A 123 18.05 -12.90 0.15
C CYS A 123 18.71 -12.07 -0.94
N TYR A 124 20.00 -11.85 -0.83
CA TYR A 124 20.83 -11.13 -1.80
C TYR A 124 22.14 -11.84 -2.06
N PHE A 125 22.83 -11.49 -3.14
CA PHE A 125 24.17 -11.98 -3.44
C PHE A 125 25.21 -10.99 -2.90
N ASP A 126 26.02 -11.46 -1.96
CA ASP A 126 27.13 -10.69 -1.40
C ASP A 126 28.36 -10.82 -2.31
N THR A 127 28.80 -9.70 -2.86
CA THR A 127 29.92 -9.63 -3.81
C THR A 127 31.27 -9.95 -3.19
N ASP A 128 31.45 -9.65 -1.90
CA ASP A 128 32.70 -9.94 -1.19
C ASP A 128 32.79 -11.41 -0.77
N ALA A 129 31.69 -11.92 -0.23
CA ALA A 129 31.60 -13.32 0.16
C ALA A 129 31.45 -14.27 -1.05
N LYS A 130 31.11 -13.72 -2.23
CA LYS A 130 30.76 -14.46 -3.46
C LYS A 130 29.70 -15.54 -3.21
N ALA A 131 28.75 -15.23 -2.34
CA ALA A 131 27.72 -16.17 -1.89
C ALA A 131 26.36 -15.46 -1.68
N TYR A 132 25.29 -16.27 -1.75
CA TYR A 132 23.95 -15.78 -1.36
C TYR A 132 23.88 -15.68 0.15
N LYS A 133 23.37 -14.55 0.64
CA LYS A 133 23.10 -14.29 2.05
C LYS A 133 21.63 -13.96 2.26
N THR A 134 21.03 -14.51 3.32
CA THR A 134 19.69 -14.17 3.75
C THR A 134 19.79 -13.43 5.08
N VAL A 135 19.26 -12.22 5.11
CA VAL A 135 19.08 -11.41 6.31
C VAL A 135 17.61 -11.37 6.67
N LYS A 136 17.30 -11.27 7.97
CA LYS A 136 15.93 -11.29 8.50
C LYS A 136 15.69 -10.04 9.33
N THR A 137 14.44 -9.59 9.35
CA THR A 137 13.96 -8.59 10.31
C THR A 137 13.55 -9.27 11.61
N GLU A 138 13.20 -8.48 12.60
CA GLU A 138 12.45 -8.96 13.74
C GLU A 138 11.00 -9.26 13.34
N GLY A 139 10.33 -10.13 14.07
CA GLY A 139 8.89 -10.34 13.99
C GLY A 139 8.15 -9.34 14.88
N PHE A 140 6.85 -9.17 14.66
CA PHE A 140 6.03 -8.25 15.44
C PHE A 140 4.80 -8.98 15.99
N ASP A 141 4.60 -8.87 17.31
CA ASP A 141 3.37 -9.30 17.94
C ASP A 141 2.42 -8.12 18.07
N LEU A 142 1.18 -8.34 17.67
CA LEU A 142 0.13 -7.33 17.58
C LEU A 142 -1.08 -7.76 18.39
N ASN A 143 -1.55 -6.89 19.26
CA ASN A 143 -2.84 -7.02 19.89
C ASN A 143 -3.84 -6.08 19.21
N VAL A 144 -4.80 -6.66 18.48
CA VAL A 144 -5.85 -5.91 17.81
C VAL A 144 -7.08 -5.82 18.71
N ALA A 145 -7.33 -4.63 19.24
CA ALA A 145 -8.50 -4.37 20.07
C ALA A 145 -9.78 -4.25 19.19
N LYS A 146 -10.94 -4.48 19.81
CA LYS A 146 -12.23 -4.29 19.15
C LYS A 146 -12.42 -2.81 18.80
N GLY A 147 -12.60 -2.48 17.50
CA GLY A 147 -12.87 -1.14 17.00
C GLY A 147 -14.29 -0.68 17.34
N LYS A 148 -14.50 0.63 17.40
CA LYS A 148 -15.86 1.22 17.46
C LYS A 148 -16.46 1.16 16.05
N GLY A 149 -17.46 0.28 15.85
CA GLY A 149 -18.28 0.27 14.64
C GLY A 149 -17.70 -0.56 13.49
N GLY A 150 -17.80 -1.84 13.62
CA GLY A 150 -17.70 -2.83 12.55
C GLY A 150 -18.81 -3.84 12.77
N SER A 151 -19.99 -3.61 12.21
CA SER A 151 -21.08 -4.59 12.17
C SER A 151 -20.69 -5.73 11.23
N GLY A 152 -19.89 -6.66 11.76
CA GLY A 152 -19.71 -7.97 11.18
C GLY A 152 -20.33 -8.99 12.13
N GLY A 153 -21.53 -9.49 11.81
CA GLY A 153 -22.10 -10.73 12.34
C GLY A 153 -22.09 -10.91 13.86
N GLY A 154 -22.48 -9.93 14.64
CA GLY A 154 -22.76 -10.11 16.06
C GLY A 154 -24.20 -10.58 16.21
N ASN A 155 -24.44 -11.72 16.89
CA ASN A 155 -25.76 -12.09 17.38
C ASN A 155 -26.33 -10.91 18.15
N TYR A 156 -27.27 -10.18 17.55
CA TYR A 156 -28.09 -9.20 18.24
C TYR A 156 -29.05 -9.93 19.16
N THR A 157 -28.64 -10.16 20.42
CA THR A 157 -29.47 -10.81 21.44
C THR A 157 -30.20 -9.81 22.35
N ASN A 158 -30.01 -8.51 22.16
CA ASN A 158 -30.71 -7.50 22.92
C ASN A 158 -31.68 -6.67 22.05
N LYS A 159 -32.94 -6.67 22.47
CA LYS A 159 -34.04 -5.91 21.86
C LYS A 159 -33.74 -4.39 21.82
N GLU A 160 -32.95 -3.87 22.74
CA GLU A 160 -32.53 -2.47 22.83
C GLU A 160 -31.57 -2.05 21.71
N ASP A 161 -30.69 -2.95 21.26
CA ASP A 161 -29.75 -2.66 20.15
C ASP A 161 -30.49 -2.58 18.79
N VAL A 162 -31.62 -3.30 18.65
CA VAL A 162 -32.46 -3.25 17.44
C VAL A 162 -33.26 -1.98 17.38
N GLU A 163 -33.73 -1.44 18.51
CA GLU A 163 -34.46 -0.17 18.56
C GLU A 163 -33.55 1.02 18.24
N LEU A 164 -32.28 1.00 18.69
CA LEU A 164 -31.30 2.04 18.36
C LEU A 164 -30.98 2.08 16.85
N LEU A 165 -30.86 0.92 16.21
CA LEU A 165 -30.66 0.83 14.75
C LEU A 165 -31.91 1.26 13.96
N ALA A 166 -33.10 0.96 14.45
CA ALA A 166 -34.36 1.39 13.82
C ALA A 166 -34.58 2.91 13.90
N SER A 167 -34.00 3.58 14.92
CA SER A 167 -34.11 5.04 15.07
C SER A 167 -33.13 5.82 14.16
N ASP A 168 -32.08 5.18 13.66
CA ASP A 168 -31.08 5.83 12.80
C ASP A 168 -31.44 5.79 11.30
N ILE A 169 -32.45 4.98 10.92
CA ILE A 169 -32.97 4.96 9.54
C ILE A 169 -34.13 5.98 9.43
N ARG A 170 -33.84 7.25 9.60
CA ARG A 170 -34.83 8.35 9.61
C ARG A 170 -35.12 8.99 8.25
N TYR A 171 -34.65 8.45 7.14
CA TYR A 171 -34.81 9.09 5.83
C TYR A 171 -35.53 8.27 4.77
N ILE A 172 -36.51 7.45 5.18
CA ILE A 172 -37.55 7.05 4.23
C ILE A 172 -38.73 8.01 4.46
N HIS A 173 -38.92 8.94 3.56
CA HIS A 173 -40.13 9.74 3.51
C HIS A 173 -41.31 8.79 3.33
N GLN A 174 -42.06 8.54 4.40
CA GLN A 174 -43.36 7.81 4.38
C GLN A 174 -44.52 8.75 4.08
N GLY A 175 -44.30 9.81 3.32
CA GLY A 175 -45.37 10.67 2.81
C GLY A 175 -45.82 10.20 1.44
N GLU A 176 -47.14 10.35 1.16
CA GLU A 176 -47.66 10.11 -0.18
C GLU A 176 -46.87 10.95 -1.21
N VAL A 177 -46.11 10.30 -2.04
CA VAL A 177 -45.41 10.95 -3.15
C VAL A 177 -46.43 11.18 -4.24
N ARG A 178 -46.95 12.41 -4.37
CA ARG A 178 -47.72 12.82 -5.55
C ARG A 178 -46.76 12.91 -6.74
N LEU A 179 -46.67 11.83 -7.49
CA LEU A 179 -45.96 11.82 -8.76
C LEU A 179 -46.82 12.57 -9.79
N GLN A 180 -46.33 13.71 -10.29
CA GLN A 180 -46.90 14.36 -11.47
C GLN A 180 -46.45 13.61 -12.72
N GLN A 181 -47.38 13.33 -13.64
CA GLN A 181 -47.02 12.70 -14.92
C GLN A 181 -46.11 13.63 -15.73
N LYS A 182 -45.12 13.04 -16.33
CA LYS A 182 -44.16 13.75 -17.20
C LYS A 182 -44.95 14.30 -18.42
N GLY A 183 -45.20 15.60 -18.45
CA GLY A 183 -45.94 16.26 -19.53
C GLY A 183 -46.94 17.29 -19.06
N GLU A 184 -47.32 17.32 -17.77
CA GLU A 184 -48.14 18.39 -17.21
C GLU A 184 -47.27 19.59 -16.85
N SER A 185 -47.22 20.56 -17.75
CA SER A 185 -46.58 21.85 -17.48
C SER A 185 -47.62 22.85 -17.04
N TYR A 186 -47.42 23.53 -15.93
CA TYR A 186 -48.23 24.63 -15.47
C TYR A 186 -48.25 25.80 -16.47
N PHE A 187 -47.16 25.93 -17.24
CA PHE A 187 -47.00 26.93 -18.28
C PHE A 187 -47.92 26.62 -19.48
N GLY A 188 -48.80 27.54 -19.83
CA GLY A 188 -49.73 27.38 -20.94
C GLY A 188 -51.13 26.87 -20.58
N THR A 189 -51.39 26.55 -19.31
CA THR A 189 -52.74 26.18 -18.84
C THR A 189 -53.58 27.43 -18.60
N ALA A 190 -54.94 27.27 -18.65
CA ALA A 190 -55.87 28.36 -18.35
C ALA A 190 -55.62 29.00 -16.98
N ALA A 191 -55.17 28.21 -15.99
CA ALA A 191 -54.82 28.68 -14.65
C ALA A 191 -53.56 29.60 -14.67
N TYR A 192 -52.62 29.34 -15.56
CA TYR A 192 -51.45 30.20 -15.75
C TYR A 192 -51.84 31.58 -16.27
N TRP A 193 -52.68 31.63 -17.30
CA TRP A 193 -53.15 32.90 -17.86
C TRP A 193 -54.02 33.70 -16.90
N LEU A 194 -54.86 33.04 -16.10
CA LEU A 194 -55.65 33.69 -15.07
C LEU A 194 -54.83 34.31 -13.93
N SER A 195 -53.71 33.68 -13.60
CA SER A 195 -52.76 34.21 -12.58
C SER A 195 -51.96 35.44 -13.04
N LEU A 196 -51.89 35.67 -14.35
CA LEU A 196 -51.20 36.81 -14.93
C LEU A 196 -52.05 38.07 -15.04
N ILE A 197 -53.39 37.94 -14.86
CA ILE A 197 -54.39 39.04 -15.00
C ILE A 197 -54.72 39.64 -13.63
N HIS A 198 -54.25 39.04 -12.54
CA HIS A 198 -54.48 39.52 -11.16
C HIS A 198 -53.18 40.12 -10.60
#